data_f4a51cfa45094e4eff6e1c14f740335d
#
_entry.id   f4a51cfa45094e4eff6e1c14f740335d
#
_cell.length_a   1.000
_cell.length_b   1.000
_cell.length_c   1.000
_cell.angle_alpha   90.00
_cell.angle_beta   90.00
_cell.angle_gamma   90.00
#
_symmetry.space_group_name_H-M   'P 1'
#
loop_
_entity.id
_entity.type
_entity.pdbx_description
1 polymer ?
#
loop_
_entity_poly.entity_id
_entity_poly.type
_entity_poly.pdbx_seq_one_letter_code
_entity_poly.pdbx_strand_id
1 'polypeptide(L)'
;MSNNKCLGFIETFGLAACVAAADAAVKSANVKLLGYEYAKGGGMCTVKVEGNVGACRAAIAAGKKAAEAVNGSLSGTKSTLLKARPADGMRELLVDNRETVGGEIALAEGYRPKGDTKKPVL
;
A
#
# COMPACT_ATOMS: atom_id res chain seq x y z
N MET A 1 8.38 18.36 12.64
CA MET A 1 8.26 18.75 11.26
C MET A 1 7.79 17.58 10.41
N SER A 2 6.77 17.81 9.70
CA SER A 2 6.30 16.81 8.78
C SER A 2 7.32 16.53 7.70
N ASN A 3 7.48 15.29 7.38
CA ASN A 3 8.37 14.83 6.36
C ASN A 3 7.92 15.23 4.96
N ASN A 4 6.64 15.46 4.78
CA ASN A 4 6.01 15.84 3.52
C ASN A 4 6.42 14.97 2.33
N LYS A 5 6.80 13.73 2.61
CA LYS A 5 7.08 12.79 1.54
C LYS A 5 5.81 12.46 0.80
N CYS A 6 5.96 12.24 -0.49
CA CYS A 6 4.86 11.85 -1.32
C CYS A 6 4.36 10.46 -0.91
N LEU A 7 3.04 10.30 -0.92
CA LEU A 7 2.40 9.00 -0.68
C LEU A 7 1.81 8.49 -1.98
N GLY A 8 2.00 7.20 -2.24
CA GLY A 8 1.46 6.54 -3.41
C GLY A 8 0.59 5.37 -3.02
N PHE A 9 -0.50 5.18 -3.75
CA PHE A 9 -1.48 4.13 -3.48
C PHE A 9 -1.85 3.42 -4.75
N ILE A 10 -1.89 2.09 -4.69
CA ILE A 10 -2.33 1.26 -5.81
C ILE A 10 -3.38 0.30 -5.26
N GLU A 11 -4.63 0.51 -5.62
CA GLU A 11 -5.71 -0.37 -5.21
C GLU A 11 -5.92 -1.44 -6.27
N THR A 12 -5.85 -2.70 -5.84
CA THR A 12 -5.89 -3.84 -6.76
C THR A 12 -7.08 -4.74 -6.45
N PHE A 13 -7.44 -5.55 -7.42
CA PHE A 13 -8.41 -6.64 -7.22
C PHE A 13 -7.65 -7.90 -6.83
N GLY A 14 -7.73 -8.26 -5.55
CA GLY A 14 -7.15 -9.47 -5.03
C GLY A 14 -5.73 -9.33 -4.52
N LEU A 15 -5.36 -10.26 -3.64
CA LEU A 15 -4.06 -10.25 -2.99
C LEU A 15 -2.91 -10.52 -3.97
N ALA A 16 -3.11 -11.41 -4.93
CA ALA A 16 -2.06 -11.74 -5.89
C ALA A 16 -1.62 -10.50 -6.67
N ALA A 17 -2.59 -9.73 -7.17
CA ALA A 17 -2.28 -8.48 -7.88
C ALA A 17 -1.62 -7.47 -6.93
N CYS A 18 -2.04 -7.44 -5.67
CA CYS A 18 -1.47 -6.57 -4.66
C CYS A 18 0.02 -6.87 -4.43
N VAL A 19 0.36 -8.14 -4.26
CA VAL A 19 1.75 -8.56 -4.05
C VAL A 19 2.59 -8.23 -5.28
N ALA A 20 2.08 -8.50 -6.47
CA ALA A 20 2.78 -8.17 -7.71
C ALA A 20 3.02 -6.66 -7.82
N ALA A 21 2.02 -5.86 -7.49
CA ALA A 21 2.14 -4.40 -7.53
C ALA A 21 3.19 -3.90 -6.53
N ALA A 22 3.16 -4.41 -5.31
CA ALA A 22 4.11 -4.01 -4.27
C ALA A 22 5.54 -4.35 -4.68
N ASP A 23 5.76 -5.56 -5.17
CA ASP A 23 7.07 -6.01 -5.60
C ASP A 23 7.62 -5.14 -6.73
N ALA A 24 6.81 -4.90 -7.76
CA ALA A 24 7.23 -4.08 -8.90
C ALA A 24 7.50 -2.63 -8.49
N ALA A 25 6.68 -2.10 -7.60
CA ALA A 25 6.84 -0.72 -7.13
C ALA A 25 8.20 -0.52 -6.45
N VAL A 26 8.56 -1.41 -5.52
CA VAL A 26 9.82 -1.25 -4.79
C VAL A 26 11.05 -1.61 -5.62
N LYS A 27 10.89 -2.44 -6.65
CA LYS A 27 11.99 -2.77 -7.55
C LYS A 27 12.28 -1.66 -8.56
N SER A 28 11.27 -0.86 -8.91
CA SER A 28 11.38 0.13 -9.98
C SER A 28 11.81 1.50 -9.51
N ALA A 29 11.67 1.81 -8.23
CA ALA A 29 11.90 3.15 -7.73
C ALA A 29 12.34 3.12 -6.28
N ASN A 30 13.00 4.21 -5.85
CA ASN A 30 13.45 4.31 -4.48
C ASN A 30 12.30 4.80 -3.59
N VAL A 31 11.40 3.89 -3.28
CA VAL A 31 10.28 4.15 -2.38
C VAL A 31 10.34 3.18 -1.22
N LYS A 32 9.78 3.63 -0.09
CA LYS A 32 9.57 2.77 1.06
C LYS A 32 8.20 2.14 0.94
N LEU A 33 8.12 0.81 1.07
CA LEU A 33 6.84 0.13 1.14
C LEU A 33 6.30 0.29 2.55
N LEU A 34 5.17 0.97 2.67
CA LEU A 34 4.53 1.14 3.97
C LEU A 34 3.70 -0.08 4.34
N GLY A 35 3.31 -0.85 3.35
CA GLY A 35 2.50 -2.03 3.56
C GLY A 35 1.32 -2.05 2.63
N TYR A 36 0.33 -2.90 2.96
CA TYR A 36 -0.92 -2.91 2.21
C TYR A 36 -2.08 -3.05 3.19
N GLU A 37 -3.25 -2.70 2.70
CA GLU A 37 -4.45 -2.78 3.52
C GLU A 37 -5.57 -3.40 2.69
N TYR A 38 -6.33 -4.32 3.31
CA TYR A 38 -7.51 -4.88 2.67
C TYR A 38 -8.63 -3.84 2.72
N ALA A 39 -9.22 -3.57 1.56
CA ALA A 39 -10.44 -2.78 1.50
C ALA A 39 -11.62 -3.75 1.57
N LYS A 40 -12.66 -3.34 2.23
CA LYS A 40 -13.85 -4.20 2.35
C LYS A 40 -14.58 -4.29 1.02
N GLY A 41 -15.08 -5.47 0.73
CA GLY A 41 -15.87 -5.72 -0.47
C GLY A 41 -15.02 -6.13 -1.66
N GLY A 42 -15.28 -7.33 -2.21
CA GLY A 42 -14.69 -7.77 -3.46
C GLY A 42 -13.23 -8.16 -3.44
N GLY A 43 -12.61 -8.27 -2.27
CA GLY A 43 -11.22 -8.72 -2.18
C GLY A 43 -10.19 -7.67 -2.58
N MET A 44 -10.55 -6.41 -2.57
CA MET A 44 -9.62 -5.35 -2.93
C MET A 44 -8.55 -5.12 -1.87
N CYS A 45 -7.33 -4.83 -2.33
CA CYS A 45 -6.18 -4.51 -1.48
C CYS A 45 -5.51 -3.25 -2.00
N THR A 46 -5.01 -2.42 -1.10
CA THR A 46 -4.33 -1.18 -1.45
C THR A 46 -2.89 -1.22 -0.99
N VAL A 47 -1.96 -1.12 -1.92
CA VAL A 47 -0.52 -0.98 -1.66
C VAL A 47 -0.23 0.47 -1.34
N LYS A 48 0.61 0.71 -0.35
CA LYS A 48 0.98 2.05 0.12
C LYS A 48 2.50 2.22 0.06
N VAL A 49 2.96 3.25 -0.62
CA VAL A 49 4.40 3.55 -0.73
C VAL A 49 4.66 5.02 -0.39
N GLU A 50 5.89 5.32 -0.02
CA GLU A 50 6.32 6.64 0.38
C GLU A 50 7.67 6.95 -0.26
N GLY A 51 7.85 8.18 -0.72
CA GLY A 51 9.10 8.62 -1.30
C GLY A 51 8.98 10.02 -1.88
N ASN A 52 9.94 10.41 -2.71
CA ASN A 52 9.79 11.68 -3.40
C ASN A 52 8.79 11.52 -4.56
N VAL A 53 8.34 12.62 -5.12
CA VAL A 53 7.28 12.62 -6.14
C VAL A 53 7.64 11.78 -7.36
N GLY A 54 8.86 11.92 -7.86
CA GLY A 54 9.29 11.15 -9.02
C GLY A 54 9.33 9.67 -8.75
N ALA A 55 9.84 9.29 -7.58
CA ALA A 55 9.91 7.88 -7.19
C ALA A 55 8.52 7.27 -7.01
N CYS A 56 7.61 7.99 -6.34
CA CYS A 56 6.23 7.50 -6.16
C CYS A 56 5.52 7.36 -7.49
N ARG A 57 5.71 8.32 -8.40
CA ARG A 57 5.10 8.25 -9.73
C ARG A 57 5.58 7.03 -10.49
N ALA A 58 6.88 6.77 -10.47
CA ALA A 58 7.45 5.60 -11.14
C ALA A 58 6.99 4.30 -10.49
N ALA A 59 6.94 4.26 -9.15
CA ALA A 59 6.47 3.09 -8.41
C ALA A 59 5.02 2.75 -8.75
N ILE A 60 4.16 3.76 -8.80
CA ILE A 60 2.75 3.57 -9.13
C ILE A 60 2.61 3.02 -10.55
N ALA A 61 3.34 3.58 -11.51
CA ALA A 61 3.25 3.12 -12.91
C ALA A 61 3.68 1.66 -13.03
N ALA A 62 4.79 1.29 -12.42
CA ALA A 62 5.29 -0.08 -12.46
C ALA A 62 4.36 -1.05 -11.74
N GLY A 63 3.87 -0.65 -10.57
CA GLY A 63 2.96 -1.49 -9.80
C GLY A 63 1.64 -1.72 -10.51
N LYS A 64 1.08 -0.69 -11.11
CA LYS A 64 -0.16 -0.80 -11.88
C LYS A 64 0.02 -1.80 -13.03
N LYS A 65 1.11 -1.68 -13.77
CA LYS A 65 1.39 -2.57 -14.90
C LYS A 65 1.51 -4.02 -14.44
N ALA A 66 2.21 -4.25 -13.33
CA ALA A 66 2.39 -5.60 -12.79
C ALA A 66 1.06 -6.20 -12.31
N ALA A 67 0.23 -5.41 -11.66
CA ALA A 67 -1.08 -5.88 -11.19
C ALA A 67 -1.98 -6.26 -12.37
N GLU A 68 -1.97 -5.47 -13.42
CA GLU A 68 -2.77 -5.74 -14.61
C GLU A 68 -2.32 -7.01 -15.31
N ALA A 69 -1.02 -7.30 -15.28
CA ALA A 69 -0.49 -8.52 -15.88
C ALA A 69 -0.96 -9.78 -15.13
N VAL A 70 -1.21 -9.68 -13.83
CA VAL A 70 -1.69 -10.82 -13.04
C VAL A 70 -3.11 -11.19 -13.40
N ASN A 71 -4.00 -10.21 -13.50
CA ASN A 71 -5.42 -10.47 -13.66
C ASN A 71 -5.89 -10.51 -15.11
N GLY A 72 -5.02 -10.19 -16.05
CA GLY A 72 -5.37 -10.21 -17.46
C GLY A 72 -6.57 -9.31 -17.76
N SER A 73 -7.59 -9.88 -18.35
CA SER A 73 -8.78 -9.12 -18.78
C SER A 73 -9.61 -8.61 -17.62
N LEU A 74 -9.39 -9.12 -16.40
CA LEU A 74 -10.14 -8.67 -15.24
C LEU A 74 -9.56 -7.40 -14.62
N SER A 75 -8.51 -6.87 -15.18
CA SER A 75 -7.82 -5.69 -14.68
C SER A 75 -7.33 -5.85 -13.24
N GLY A 76 -6.06 -5.75 -13.02
CA GLY A 76 -5.48 -5.88 -11.70
C GLY A 76 -5.60 -4.63 -10.84
N THR A 77 -5.93 -3.50 -11.45
CA THR A 77 -5.92 -2.21 -10.75
C THR A 77 -7.31 -1.59 -10.75
N LYS A 78 -7.78 -1.27 -9.55
CA LYS A 78 -9.02 -0.54 -9.36
C LYS A 78 -8.79 0.97 -9.50
N SER A 79 -7.77 1.48 -8.81
CA SER A 79 -7.45 2.90 -8.81
C SER A 79 -6.03 3.12 -8.32
N THR A 80 -5.49 4.28 -8.62
CA THR A 80 -4.20 4.72 -8.07
C THR A 80 -4.35 6.14 -7.58
N LEU A 81 -3.50 6.52 -6.62
CA LEU A 81 -3.49 7.87 -6.09
C LEU A 81 -2.06 8.29 -5.80
N LEU A 82 -1.69 9.47 -6.26
CA LEU A 82 -0.42 10.09 -5.91
C LEU A 82 -0.75 11.33 -5.07
N LYS A 83 -0.28 11.33 -3.83
CA LYS A 83 -0.47 12.48 -2.94
C LYS A 83 0.87 13.15 -2.74
N ALA A 84 1.12 14.19 -3.53
CA ALA A 84 2.44 14.81 -3.59
C ALA A 84 2.83 15.50 -2.29
N ARG A 85 1.88 16.15 -1.64
CA ARG A 85 2.12 16.83 -0.37
C ARG A 85 0.96 16.58 0.57
N PRO A 86 0.94 15.42 1.25
CA PRO A 86 -0.15 15.12 2.17
C PRO A 86 -0.17 16.11 3.32
N ALA A 87 -1.36 16.35 3.86
CA ALA A 87 -1.52 17.20 5.03
C ALA A 87 -0.75 16.61 6.21
N ASP A 88 -0.34 17.48 7.13
CA ASP A 88 0.35 17.04 8.34
C ASP A 88 -0.49 16.02 9.10
N GLY A 89 0.16 14.95 9.53
CA GLY A 89 -0.50 13.89 10.28
C GLY A 89 -1.21 12.87 9.43
N MET A 90 -1.35 13.10 8.13
CA MET A 90 -2.08 12.17 7.26
C MET A 90 -1.45 10.79 7.25
N ARG A 91 -0.13 10.74 7.13
CA ARG A 91 0.59 9.46 7.09
C ARG A 91 0.38 8.68 8.38
N GLU A 92 0.53 9.34 9.51
CA GLU A 92 0.47 8.69 10.81
C GLU A 92 -0.95 8.36 11.25
N LEU A 93 -1.93 9.16 10.83
CA LEU A 93 -3.30 8.98 11.30
C LEU A 93 -4.15 8.10 10.39
N LEU A 94 -3.94 8.18 9.09
CA LEU A 94 -4.79 7.47 8.14
C LEU A 94 -4.07 6.40 7.35
N VAL A 95 -2.82 6.65 6.96
CA VAL A 95 -2.12 5.78 6.03
C VAL A 95 -1.46 4.61 6.73
N ASP A 96 -0.69 4.88 7.79
CA ASP A 96 -0.03 3.83 8.56
C ASP A 96 -0.88 3.51 9.80
N ASN A 97 -1.90 2.71 9.61
CA ASN A 97 -2.83 2.35 10.67
C ASN A 97 -2.69 0.87 11.04
N ARG A 98 -3.44 0.43 12.05
CA ARG A 98 -3.35 -0.94 12.56
C ARG A 98 -3.69 -2.01 11.54
N GLU A 99 -4.49 -1.67 10.55
CA GLU A 99 -4.89 -2.62 9.51
C GLU A 99 -3.91 -2.68 8.35
N THR A 100 -2.85 -1.86 8.38
CA THR A 100 -1.82 -1.86 7.33
C THR A 100 -0.87 -3.02 7.58
N VAL A 101 -0.98 -4.05 6.79
CA VAL A 101 -0.12 -5.23 6.89
C VAL A 101 1.31 -4.84 6.54
N GLY A 102 2.23 -5.12 7.45
CA GLY A 102 3.63 -4.70 7.31
C GLY A 102 3.90 -3.28 7.78
N GLY A 103 2.88 -2.55 8.19
CA GLY A 103 3.02 -1.18 8.67
C GLY A 103 3.68 -1.13 10.05
N GLU A 104 4.24 0.02 10.37
CA GLU A 104 4.97 0.19 11.62
C GLU A 104 4.08 0.01 12.85
N ILE A 105 2.86 0.53 12.80
CA ILE A 105 1.91 0.40 13.91
C ILE A 105 1.49 -1.05 14.11
N ALA A 106 1.13 -1.74 13.02
CA ALA A 106 0.71 -3.13 13.10
C ALA A 106 1.84 -4.02 13.63
N LEU A 107 3.08 -3.80 13.15
CA LEU A 107 4.22 -4.58 13.61
C LEU A 107 4.51 -4.33 15.08
N ALA A 108 4.41 -3.09 15.54
CA ALA A 108 4.67 -2.73 16.93
C ALA A 108 3.65 -3.34 17.88
N GLU A 109 2.42 -3.54 17.43
CA GLU A 109 1.34 -4.08 18.25
C GLU A 109 1.20 -5.60 18.14
N GLY A 110 2.04 -6.24 17.33
CA GLY A 110 1.88 -7.66 17.05
C GLY A 110 0.67 -7.87 16.15
N TYR A 111 0.86 -7.66 14.86
CA TYR A 111 -0.23 -7.70 13.90
C TYR A 111 -1.08 -8.95 14.04
N ARG A 112 -2.37 -8.77 13.91
CA ARG A 112 -3.32 -9.86 13.74
C ARG A 112 -4.42 -9.42 12.76
N PRO A 113 -4.96 -10.37 12.02
CA PRO A 113 -6.02 -10.05 11.06
C PRO A 113 -7.23 -9.40 11.74
N LYS A 114 -7.91 -8.59 10.97
CA LYS A 114 -9.15 -7.97 11.42
C LYS A 114 -10.15 -9.04 11.83
N GLY A 115 -10.76 -8.87 12.97
CA GLY A 115 -11.72 -9.82 13.50
C GLY A 115 -11.11 -10.92 14.36
N ASP A 116 -9.79 -11.02 14.38
CA ASP A 116 -9.12 -11.99 15.25
C ASP A 116 -9.09 -11.44 16.68
N THR A 117 -9.69 -12.20 17.61
CA THR A 117 -9.74 -11.80 19.01
C THR A 117 -8.61 -12.38 19.84
N LYS A 118 -7.76 -13.18 19.25
CA LYS A 118 -6.63 -13.78 19.97
C LYS A 118 -5.60 -12.72 20.29
N LYS A 119 -4.86 -12.93 21.37
CA LYS A 119 -3.78 -12.03 21.73
C LYS A 119 -2.68 -12.07 20.67
N PRO A 120 -1.99 -10.94 20.45
CA PRO A 120 -0.83 -10.94 19.55
C PRO A 120 0.21 -11.95 20.00
N VAL A 121 0.88 -12.56 19.02
CA VAL A 121 1.99 -13.46 19.27
C VAL A 121 3.25 -12.61 19.27
N LEU A 122 3.83 -12.41 20.41
CA LEU A 122 5.08 -11.67 20.54
C LEU A 122 6.08 -12.45 21.36
#